data_0022ba7f18bca587a586a100ab5090ef
#
_entry.id   0022ba7f18bca587a586a100ab5090ef
#
_cell.length_a   1.000
_cell.length_b   1.000
_cell.length_c   1.000
_cell.angle_alpha   90.00
_cell.angle_beta   90.00
_cell.angle_gamma   90.00
#
_symmetry.space_group_name_H-M   'P 1'
#
loop_
_entity.id
_entity.type
_entity.pdbx_description
1 polymer ?
#
loop_
_entity_poly.entity_id
_entity_poly.type
_entity_poly.pdbx_seq_one_letter_code
_entity_poly.pdbx_strand_id
1 'polypeptide(L)'
;HSLECFFALSDSSEKDWEHTVSWIDCINGDHAKGLFMRGNLANTQHKAEPSIKDKTFPITPPFSMVNKLSLPLFNFAYFHANAHKTQAQLIHYEQFFYPLDAIHQWNKMYGKKGFYQYQSVVPLEVGKDAT
;
A
#
# COMPACT_ATOMS: atom_id res chain seq x y z
N HIS A 1 -15.26 2.67 1.40
CA HIS A 1 -15.67 1.86 2.54
C HIS A 1 -15.16 2.53 3.81
N SER A 2 -15.96 2.52 4.89
CA SER A 2 -15.58 3.06 6.19
C SER A 2 -14.48 2.24 6.87
N LEU A 3 -13.89 2.78 7.92
CA LEU A 3 -12.92 2.08 8.77
C LEU A 3 -13.52 0.80 9.37
N GLU A 4 -14.80 0.84 9.72
CA GLU A 4 -15.56 -0.35 10.18
C GLU A 4 -15.58 -1.48 9.16
N CYS A 5 -15.76 -1.15 7.88
CA CYS A 5 -15.70 -2.14 6.79
C CYS A 5 -14.30 -2.74 6.67
N PHE A 6 -13.25 -1.96 6.89
CA PHE A 6 -11.88 -2.44 6.92
C PHE A 6 -11.67 -3.48 8.03
N PHE A 7 -12.10 -3.17 9.27
CA PHE A 7 -11.96 -4.12 10.38
C PHE A 7 -12.79 -5.40 10.15
N ALA A 8 -14.02 -5.27 9.65
CA ALA A 8 -14.83 -6.43 9.32
C ALA A 8 -14.19 -7.33 8.24
N LEU A 9 -13.55 -6.72 7.24
CA LEU A 9 -12.79 -7.46 6.22
C LEU A 9 -11.54 -8.11 6.81
N SER A 10 -10.84 -7.44 7.70
CA SER A 10 -9.68 -7.99 8.42
C SER A 10 -10.07 -9.22 9.23
N ASP A 11 -11.09 -9.08 10.10
CA ASP A 11 -11.56 -10.16 10.96
C ASP A 11 -12.06 -11.37 10.14
N SER A 12 -12.78 -11.12 9.04
CA SER A 12 -13.25 -12.20 8.16
C SER A 12 -12.15 -12.89 7.37
N SER A 13 -11.02 -12.21 7.18
CA SER A 13 -9.90 -12.73 6.39
C SER A 13 -8.93 -13.60 7.19
N GLU A 14 -8.92 -13.47 8.52
CA GLU A 14 -7.96 -14.13 9.40
C GLU A 14 -7.93 -15.66 9.26
N LYS A 15 -9.07 -16.27 8.99
CA LYS A 15 -9.20 -17.74 8.90
C LYS A 15 -8.71 -18.32 7.58
N ASP A 16 -8.86 -17.58 6.49
CA ASP A 16 -8.70 -18.10 5.13
C ASP A 16 -7.45 -17.56 4.43
N TRP A 17 -6.82 -16.51 5.01
CA TRP A 17 -5.72 -15.79 4.37
C TRP A 17 -4.53 -15.66 5.30
N GLU A 18 -3.36 -16.12 4.84
CA GLU A 18 -2.11 -16.06 5.60
C GLU A 18 -1.59 -14.63 5.76
N HIS A 19 -1.86 -13.79 4.75
CA HIS A 19 -1.32 -12.44 4.69
C HIS A 19 -2.37 -11.44 4.22
N THR A 20 -2.39 -10.29 4.87
CA THR A 20 -3.20 -9.15 4.47
C THR A 20 -2.33 -7.89 4.40
N VAL A 21 -2.57 -7.07 3.39
CA VAL A 21 -1.92 -5.76 3.23
C VAL A 21 -2.98 -4.74 2.86
N SER A 22 -2.92 -3.57 3.47
CA SER A 22 -3.88 -2.49 3.21
C SER A 22 -3.18 -1.20 2.86
N TRP A 23 -3.73 -0.52 1.87
CA TRP A 23 -3.41 0.87 1.59
C TRP A 23 -4.64 1.73 1.85
N ILE A 24 -4.46 2.82 2.61
CA ILE A 24 -5.55 3.71 3.00
C ILE A 24 -5.17 5.14 2.60
N ASP A 25 -6.10 5.82 1.93
CA ASP A 25 -6.01 7.24 1.64
C ASP A 25 -6.41 8.07 2.86
N CYS A 26 -5.43 8.43 3.68
CA CYS A 26 -5.67 9.17 4.93
C CYS A 26 -5.94 10.67 4.73
N ILE A 27 -5.93 11.19 3.48
CA ILE A 27 -6.10 12.62 3.24
C ILE A 27 -7.57 13.03 3.35
N ASN A 28 -8.48 12.12 3.01
CA ASN A 28 -9.90 12.41 2.89
C ASN A 28 -10.70 12.19 4.19
N GLY A 29 -10.04 12.03 5.33
CA GLY A 29 -10.69 11.86 6.64
C GLY A 29 -11.80 10.79 6.60
N ASP A 30 -13.02 11.16 6.99
CA ASP A 30 -14.17 10.25 7.06
C ASP A 30 -14.59 9.63 5.71
N HIS A 31 -14.11 10.18 4.60
CA HIS A 31 -14.30 9.65 3.25
C HIS A 31 -13.11 8.85 2.73
N ALA A 32 -12.23 8.42 3.62
CA ALA A 32 -11.04 7.65 3.28
C ALA A 32 -11.41 6.41 2.46
N LYS A 33 -10.69 6.22 1.37
CA LYS A 33 -10.78 5.03 0.51
C LYS A 33 -9.58 4.15 0.77
N GLY A 34 -9.76 2.85 0.68
CA GLY A 34 -8.67 1.91 0.85
C GLY A 34 -8.73 0.75 -0.13
N LEU A 35 -7.60 0.11 -0.28
CA LEU A 35 -7.44 -1.16 -0.98
C LEU A 35 -7.04 -2.19 0.06
N PHE A 36 -7.81 -3.26 0.16
CA PHE A 36 -7.52 -4.38 1.04
C PHE A 36 -7.10 -5.56 0.17
N MET A 37 -5.88 -6.02 0.36
CA MET A 37 -5.28 -7.13 -0.40
C MET A 37 -5.08 -8.32 0.52
N ARG A 38 -5.33 -9.51 -0.01
CA ARG A 38 -5.19 -10.78 0.70
C ARG A 38 -4.34 -11.72 -0.14
N GLY A 39 -3.50 -12.50 0.50
CA GLY A 39 -2.64 -13.44 -0.18
C GLY A 39 -2.31 -14.67 0.64
N ASN A 40 -2.19 -15.79 -0.04
CA ASN A 40 -1.66 -17.05 0.48
C ASN A 40 -0.43 -17.44 -0.31
N LEU A 41 0.49 -18.17 0.32
CA LEU A 41 1.61 -18.72 -0.39
C LEU A 41 1.11 -19.75 -1.43
N ALA A 42 1.47 -19.53 -2.68
CA ALA A 42 1.08 -20.43 -3.74
C ALA A 42 2.01 -21.65 -3.76
N ASN A 43 1.44 -22.84 -3.62
CA ASN A 43 2.15 -24.08 -3.85
C ASN A 43 2.20 -24.38 -5.35
N THR A 44 3.12 -23.74 -6.06
CA THR A 44 3.28 -23.90 -7.51
C THR A 44 4.75 -24.02 -7.89
N GLN A 45 5.02 -24.78 -8.94
CA GLN A 45 6.35 -24.84 -9.55
C GLN A 45 6.64 -23.61 -10.45
N HIS A 46 5.62 -22.83 -10.79
CA HIS A 46 5.78 -21.60 -11.53
C HIS A 46 6.25 -20.50 -10.57
N LYS A 47 7.48 -20.05 -10.76
CA LYS A 47 7.99 -18.88 -10.04
C LYS A 47 7.40 -17.63 -10.68
N ALA A 48 6.69 -16.82 -9.89
CA ALA A 48 6.39 -15.46 -10.30
C ALA A 48 7.73 -14.71 -10.35
N GLU A 49 8.09 -14.20 -11.52
CA GLU A 49 9.28 -13.38 -11.63
C GLU A 49 9.07 -12.04 -10.92
N PRO A 50 10.10 -11.52 -10.22
CA PRO A 50 10.03 -10.18 -9.68
C PRO A 50 9.83 -9.21 -10.83
N SER A 51 8.65 -8.60 -10.93
CA SER A 51 8.35 -7.58 -11.94
C SER A 51 8.98 -6.25 -11.56
N ILE A 52 10.18 -6.29 -11.02
CA ILE A 52 10.94 -5.09 -10.70
C ILE A 52 11.56 -4.62 -12.01
N LYS A 53 10.83 -3.79 -12.72
CA LYS A 53 11.48 -2.86 -13.64
C LYS A 53 12.17 -1.85 -12.74
N ASP A 54 13.48 -1.97 -12.61
CA ASP A 54 14.34 -1.06 -11.86
C ASP A 54 14.14 0.38 -12.31
N LYS A 55 13.13 1.02 -11.75
CA LYS A 55 12.87 2.43 -11.97
C LYS A 55 13.59 3.21 -10.89
N THR A 56 14.63 3.90 -11.27
CA THR A 56 15.35 4.80 -10.36
C THR A 56 14.80 6.21 -10.47
N PHE A 57 14.53 6.85 -9.34
CA PHE A 57 14.14 8.25 -9.35
C PHE A 57 15.38 9.11 -9.69
N PRO A 58 15.41 9.82 -10.84
CA PRO A 58 16.67 10.27 -11.43
C PRO A 58 17.31 11.45 -10.69
N ILE A 59 16.50 12.35 -10.13
CA ILE A 59 16.96 13.60 -9.50
C ILE A 59 16.21 13.91 -8.22
N THR A 60 16.85 14.66 -7.32
CA THR A 60 16.18 15.24 -6.16
C THR A 60 15.59 16.60 -6.56
N PRO A 61 14.28 16.75 -6.63
CA PRO A 61 13.67 18.03 -6.97
C PRO A 61 13.92 19.06 -5.86
N PRO A 62 13.92 20.36 -6.17
CA PRO A 62 14.14 21.42 -5.19
C PRO A 62 13.00 21.54 -4.17
N PHE A 63 11.84 20.99 -4.51
CA PHE A 63 10.63 20.95 -3.65
C PHE A 63 10.11 19.51 -3.58
N SER A 64 9.33 19.22 -2.52
CA SER A 64 8.70 17.91 -2.39
C SER A 64 7.65 17.68 -3.49
N MET A 65 7.78 16.57 -4.20
CA MET A 65 6.73 16.12 -5.12
C MET A 65 5.53 15.55 -4.37
N VAL A 66 5.70 15.21 -3.10
CA VAL A 66 4.62 14.78 -2.20
C VAL A 66 4.11 16.02 -1.47
N ASN A 67 3.05 16.64 -1.99
CA ASN A 67 2.45 17.86 -1.47
C ASN A 67 0.92 17.80 -1.55
N LYS A 68 0.25 18.84 -1.01
CA LYS A 68 -1.22 18.89 -0.94
C LYS A 68 -1.94 18.86 -2.30
N LEU A 69 -1.26 19.15 -3.39
CA LEU A 69 -1.83 19.10 -4.74
C LEU A 69 -1.57 17.77 -5.43
N SER A 70 -0.34 17.27 -5.35
CA SER A 70 0.06 16.04 -6.05
C SER A 70 -0.48 14.78 -5.38
N LEU A 71 -0.56 14.78 -4.05
CA LEU A 71 -0.94 13.61 -3.28
C LEU A 71 -2.40 13.17 -3.52
N PRO A 72 -3.41 14.06 -3.55
CA PRO A 72 -4.78 13.66 -3.89
C PRO A 72 -4.90 13.09 -5.31
N LEU A 73 -4.17 13.66 -6.27
CA LEU A 73 -4.17 13.18 -7.64
C LEU A 73 -3.51 11.78 -7.74
N PHE A 74 -2.40 11.60 -7.05
CA PHE A 74 -1.74 10.30 -6.98
C PHE A 74 -2.64 9.24 -6.33
N ASN A 75 -3.24 9.56 -5.17
CA ASN A 75 -4.13 8.65 -4.46
C ASN A 75 -5.35 8.28 -5.30
N PHE A 76 -5.94 9.25 -6.00
CA PHE A 76 -7.03 9.02 -6.93
C PHE A 76 -6.61 8.05 -8.05
N ALA A 77 -5.50 8.33 -8.72
CA ALA A 77 -5.00 7.49 -9.81
C ALA A 77 -4.64 6.07 -9.32
N TYR A 78 -3.95 5.97 -8.18
CA TYR A 78 -3.56 4.69 -7.58
C TYR A 78 -4.77 3.85 -7.19
N PHE A 79 -5.77 4.45 -6.55
CA PHE A 79 -7.00 3.78 -6.17
C PHE A 79 -7.73 3.23 -7.40
N HIS A 80 -7.97 4.07 -8.42
CA HIS A 80 -8.71 3.64 -9.61
C HIS A 80 -7.97 2.62 -10.46
N ALA A 81 -6.65 2.68 -10.51
CA ALA A 81 -5.82 1.69 -11.21
C ALA A 81 -5.88 0.29 -10.57
N ASN A 82 -6.21 0.21 -9.27
CA ASN A 82 -6.17 -1.04 -8.52
C ASN A 82 -7.54 -1.52 -8.03
N ALA A 83 -8.54 -0.64 -7.89
CA ALA A 83 -9.85 -0.96 -7.33
C ALA A 83 -10.64 -2.04 -8.12
N HIS A 84 -10.33 -2.22 -9.40
CA HIS A 84 -10.99 -3.20 -10.26
C HIS A 84 -10.25 -4.55 -10.35
N LYS A 85 -9.10 -4.68 -9.69
CA LYS A 85 -8.32 -5.92 -9.67
C LYS A 85 -8.87 -6.89 -8.63
N THR A 86 -10.02 -7.49 -8.93
CA THR A 86 -10.72 -8.43 -8.02
C THR A 86 -10.34 -9.88 -8.26
N GLN A 87 -9.58 -10.19 -9.31
CA GLN A 87 -9.17 -11.54 -9.64
C GLN A 87 -7.88 -11.92 -8.91
N ALA A 88 -7.81 -13.16 -8.46
CA ALA A 88 -6.60 -13.72 -7.90
C ALA A 88 -5.50 -13.77 -8.97
N GLN A 89 -4.31 -13.32 -8.59
CA GLN A 89 -3.12 -13.30 -9.46
C GLN A 89 -1.93 -13.89 -8.72
N LEU A 90 -1.10 -14.62 -9.46
CA LEU A 90 0.18 -15.06 -8.93
C LEU A 90 1.17 -13.89 -9.08
N ILE A 91 1.65 -13.38 -7.95
CA ILE A 91 2.61 -12.27 -7.93
C ILE A 91 3.82 -12.62 -7.06
N HIS A 92 4.94 -11.95 -7.29
CA HIS A 92 6.10 -12.09 -6.42
C HIS A 92 5.82 -11.43 -5.06
N TYR A 93 6.33 -12.02 -3.97
CA TYR A 93 6.08 -11.53 -2.60
C TYR A 93 6.51 -10.07 -2.39
N GLU A 94 7.57 -9.62 -3.05
CA GLU A 94 8.04 -8.24 -2.97
C GLU A 94 6.99 -7.23 -3.44
N GLN A 95 6.25 -7.56 -4.50
CA GLN A 95 5.19 -6.69 -5.00
C GLN A 95 4.01 -6.59 -4.03
N PHE A 96 3.80 -7.65 -3.25
CA PHE A 96 2.73 -7.70 -2.27
C PHE A 96 3.08 -6.93 -0.99
N PHE A 97 4.26 -7.19 -0.43
CA PHE A 97 4.68 -6.61 0.85
C PHE A 97 5.42 -5.29 0.72
N TYR A 98 6.18 -5.10 -0.38
CA TYR A 98 7.11 -3.98 -0.55
C TYR A 98 6.90 -3.24 -1.87
N PRO A 99 5.67 -2.75 -2.14
CA PRO A 99 5.36 -2.14 -3.45
C PRO A 99 6.21 -0.91 -3.77
N LEU A 100 6.75 -0.22 -2.76
CA LEU A 100 7.62 0.95 -2.95
C LEU A 100 9.06 0.58 -3.29
N ASP A 101 9.52 -0.63 -2.97
CA ASP A 101 10.89 -1.08 -3.26
C ASP A 101 11.13 -1.27 -4.78
N ALA A 102 10.05 -1.33 -5.57
CA ALA A 102 10.12 -1.29 -7.03
C ALA A 102 10.67 0.05 -7.59
N ILE A 103 10.81 1.08 -6.75
CA ILE A 103 11.32 2.39 -7.15
C ILE A 103 12.59 2.68 -6.34
N HIS A 104 13.75 2.52 -6.96
CA HIS A 104 15.00 2.89 -6.33
C HIS A 104 15.06 4.40 -6.05
N GLN A 105 15.58 4.75 -4.86
CA GLN A 105 15.74 6.13 -4.43
C GLN A 105 14.42 6.93 -4.38
N TRP A 106 13.30 6.25 -4.11
CA TRP A 106 11.97 6.89 -3.98
C TRP A 106 11.95 8.01 -2.94
N ASN A 107 12.83 7.97 -1.94
CA ASN A 107 13.01 9.01 -0.94
C ASN A 107 13.35 10.38 -1.54
N LYS A 108 13.96 10.44 -2.73
CA LYS A 108 14.22 11.70 -3.43
C LYS A 108 12.95 12.48 -3.78
N MET A 109 11.81 11.80 -3.91
CA MET A 109 10.51 12.45 -4.19
C MET A 109 10.12 13.49 -3.13
N TYR A 110 10.62 13.34 -1.91
CA TYR A 110 10.35 14.28 -0.81
C TYR A 110 11.23 15.54 -0.85
N GLY A 111 12.15 15.63 -1.83
CA GLY A 111 13.04 16.78 -1.99
C GLY A 111 14.08 16.88 -0.87
N LYS A 112 14.73 18.05 -0.77
CA LYS A 112 15.85 18.29 0.16
C LYS A 112 15.47 18.20 1.65
N LYS A 113 14.20 18.44 1.99
CA LYS A 113 13.72 18.38 3.39
C LYS A 113 13.53 16.96 3.90
N GLY A 114 13.44 15.98 2.99
CA GLY A 114 13.16 14.59 3.36
C GLY A 114 11.76 14.40 3.94
N PHE A 115 11.59 13.34 4.73
CA PHE A 115 10.36 12.99 5.43
C PHE A 115 10.68 12.21 6.70
N TYR A 116 9.70 12.13 7.57
CA TYR A 116 9.72 11.22 8.72
C TYR A 116 8.74 10.09 8.46
N GLN A 117 9.17 8.87 8.77
CA GLN A 117 8.31 7.71 8.76
C GLN A 117 8.08 7.26 10.20
N TYR A 118 6.82 7.11 10.55
CA TYR A 118 6.42 6.52 11.82
C TYR A 118 5.83 5.14 11.55
N GLN A 119 6.23 4.16 12.36
CA GLN A 119 5.72 2.80 12.28
C GLN A 119 5.39 2.33 13.70
N SER A 120 4.21 1.78 13.88
CA SER A 120 3.78 1.20 15.15
C SER A 120 3.15 -0.16 14.92
N VAL A 121 3.28 -1.01 15.94
CA VAL A 121 2.56 -2.28 16.03
C VAL A 121 1.56 -2.13 17.15
N VAL A 122 0.29 -2.35 16.85
CA VAL A 122 -0.81 -2.19 17.79
C VAL A 122 -1.43 -3.56 18.04
N PRO A 123 -1.60 -3.99 19.31
CA PRO A 123 -2.34 -5.22 19.63
C PRO A 123 -3.76 -5.19 19.07
N LEU A 124 -4.27 -6.37 18.67
CA LEU A 124 -5.56 -6.48 18.01
C LEU A 124 -6.72 -5.93 18.87
N GLU A 125 -6.63 -6.13 20.17
CA GLU A 125 -7.68 -5.75 21.15
C GLU A 125 -7.90 -4.24 21.20
N VAL A 126 -6.84 -3.45 20.95
CA VAL A 126 -6.90 -1.97 20.98
C VAL A 126 -6.76 -1.34 19.58
N GLY A 127 -6.71 -2.16 18.54
CA GLY A 127 -6.49 -1.71 17.18
C GLY A 127 -7.55 -0.70 16.69
N LYS A 128 -8.80 -0.92 17.07
CA LYS A 128 -9.93 -0.04 16.68
C LYS A 128 -9.85 1.34 17.35
N ASP A 129 -9.35 1.40 18.57
CA ASP A 129 -9.25 2.64 19.32
C ASP A 129 -7.99 3.45 18.97
N ALA A 130 -6.99 2.78 18.38
CA ALA A 130 -5.70 3.37 18.01
C ALA A 130 -5.67 3.95 16.58
N THR A 131 -6.74 3.73 15.80
CA THR A 131 -6.82 4.14 14.38
C THR A 131 -7.81 5.28 14.19
#